data_77f10d57afb7cba47d13e979cb092266
#
_entry.id   77f10d57afb7cba47d13e979cb092266
#
_cell.length_a   1.000
_cell.length_b   1.000
_cell.length_c   1.000
_cell.angle_alpha   90.00
_cell.angle_beta   90.00
_cell.angle_gamma   90.00
#
_symmetry.space_group_name_H-M   'P 1'
#
loop_
_entity.id
_entity.type
_entity.pdbx_description
1 polymer ?
#
loop_
_entity_poly.entity_id
_entity_poly.type
_entity_poly.pdbx_seq_one_letter_code
_entity_poly.pdbx_strand_id
1 'polypeptide(L)' 'TSEKLDAKALNEHPGARIIGTQLKNIYGRYVYNVELRDAQGIEWDLEIDAATGRVYRNRQDN' A
#
# COMPACT_ATOMS: atom_id res chain seq x y z
N THR A 1 -2.56 -9.79 -8.46
CA THR A 1 -3.88 -9.67 -7.82
C THR A 1 -3.81 -8.75 -6.61
N SER A 2 -4.95 -8.24 -6.19
CA SER A 2 -5.00 -7.36 -5.01
C SER A 2 -4.53 -8.08 -3.75
N GLU A 3 -4.77 -9.38 -3.64
CA GLU A 3 -4.29 -10.16 -2.50
C GLU A 3 -2.76 -10.15 -2.40
N LYS A 4 -2.06 -10.28 -3.53
CA LYS A 4 -0.60 -10.21 -3.54
C LYS A 4 -0.09 -8.82 -3.21
N LEU A 5 -0.78 -7.79 -3.71
CA LEU A 5 -0.41 -6.42 -3.44
C LEU A 5 -0.65 -6.06 -1.96
N ASP A 6 -1.75 -6.56 -1.41
CA ASP A 6 -2.04 -6.40 0.02
C ASP A 6 -0.96 -7.04 0.88
N ALA A 7 -0.55 -8.27 0.53
CA ALA A 7 0.53 -8.96 1.24
C ALA A 7 1.84 -8.19 1.14
N LYS A 8 2.13 -7.62 -0.02
CA LYS A 8 3.33 -6.80 -0.22
C LYS A 8 3.32 -5.59 0.71
N ALA A 9 2.18 -4.91 0.81
CA ALA A 9 2.04 -3.76 1.69
C ALA A 9 2.23 -4.15 3.16
N LEU A 10 1.61 -5.25 3.58
CA LEU A 10 1.70 -5.71 4.98
C LEU A 10 3.11 -6.15 5.34
N ASN A 11 3.89 -6.64 4.39
CA ASN A 11 5.29 -6.99 4.63
C ASN A 11 6.15 -5.77 4.98
N GLU A 12 5.75 -4.58 4.51
CA GLU A 12 6.49 -3.34 4.81
C GLU A 12 6.28 -2.89 6.26
N HIS A 13 5.15 -3.27 6.87
CA HIS A 13 4.81 -2.88 8.23
C HIS A 13 4.22 -4.08 8.97
N PRO A 14 5.08 -5.01 9.44
CA PRO A 14 4.59 -6.19 10.18
C PRO A 14 3.76 -5.78 11.39
N GLY A 15 2.63 -6.44 11.57
CA GLY A 15 1.69 -6.12 12.64
C GLY A 15 0.66 -5.05 12.29
N ALA A 16 0.76 -4.46 11.10
CA ALA A 16 -0.22 -3.47 10.63
C ALA A 16 -1.45 -4.16 10.06
N ARG A 17 -2.51 -3.35 9.89
CA ARG A 17 -3.73 -3.78 9.19
C ARG A 17 -4.05 -2.78 8.10
N ILE A 18 -4.68 -3.26 7.04
CA ILE A 18 -5.12 -2.41 5.94
C ILE A 18 -6.42 -1.73 6.35
N ILE A 19 -6.46 -0.40 6.20
CA ILE A 19 -7.65 0.40 6.50
C ILE A 19 -8.30 0.98 5.24
N GLY A 20 -7.62 0.95 4.11
CA GLY A 20 -8.20 1.39 2.85
C GLY A 20 -7.31 1.02 1.68
N THR A 21 -7.92 0.82 0.51
CA THR A 21 -7.20 0.57 -0.73
C THR A 21 -7.86 1.30 -1.88
N GLN A 22 -7.07 1.66 -2.88
CA GLN A 22 -7.57 2.28 -4.10
C GLN A 22 -6.67 1.92 -5.26
N LEU A 23 -7.24 1.46 -6.36
CA LEU A 23 -6.51 1.26 -7.61
C LEU A 23 -6.68 2.49 -8.47
N LYS A 24 -5.57 3.08 -8.88
CA LYS A 24 -5.55 4.30 -9.71
C LYS A 24 -4.92 4.00 -11.05
N ASN A 25 -5.43 4.66 -12.09
CA ASN A 25 -4.78 4.67 -13.40
C ASN A 25 -4.15 6.05 -13.59
N ILE A 26 -2.82 6.10 -13.61
CA ILE A 26 -2.08 7.35 -13.76
C ILE A 26 -1.32 7.26 -15.08
N TYR A 27 -1.85 7.93 -16.11
CA TYR A 27 -1.26 7.95 -17.44
C TYR A 27 -0.97 6.54 -17.98
N GLY A 28 -1.95 5.63 -17.84
CA GLY A 28 -1.84 4.25 -18.32
C GLY A 28 -1.11 3.30 -17.39
N ARG A 29 -0.58 3.78 -16.27
CA ARG A 29 0.08 2.96 -15.27
C ARG A 29 -0.87 2.74 -14.11
N TYR A 30 -1.04 1.49 -13.70
CA TYR A 30 -1.89 1.17 -12.56
C TYR A 30 -1.07 1.20 -11.28
N VAL A 31 -1.51 2.02 -10.34
CA VAL A 31 -0.88 2.19 -9.03
C VAL A 31 -1.88 1.79 -7.96
N TYR A 32 -1.47 0.88 -7.10
CA TYR A 32 -2.28 0.42 -5.98
C TYR A 32 -1.88 1.19 -4.73
N ASN A 33 -2.81 1.98 -4.23
CA ASN A 33 -2.60 2.77 -3.02
C ASN A 33 -3.18 2.01 -1.84
N VAL A 34 -2.37 1.83 -0.80
CA VAL A 34 -2.77 1.09 0.41
C VAL A 34 -2.53 1.97 1.62
N GLU A 35 -3.57 2.13 2.42
CA GLU A 35 -3.45 2.80 3.72
C GLU A 35 -3.43 1.76 4.82
N LEU A 36 -2.42 1.85 5.68
CA LEU A 36 -2.22 0.93 6.79
C LEU A 36 -2.28 1.67 8.11
N ARG A 37 -2.67 0.95 9.16
CA ARG A 37 -2.48 1.42 10.54
C ARG A 37 -1.62 0.38 11.25
N ASP A 38 -0.50 0.82 11.82
CA ASP A 38 0.41 -0.10 12.48
C ASP A 38 0.00 -0.38 13.93
N ALA A 39 0.79 -1.22 14.60
CA ALA A 39 0.48 -1.65 15.97
C ALA A 39 0.52 -0.49 16.97
N GLN A 40 1.19 0.60 16.65
CA GLN A 40 1.25 1.80 17.48
C GLN A 40 0.15 2.81 17.14
N GLY A 41 -0.71 2.49 16.16
CA GLY A 41 -1.79 3.37 15.74
C GLY A 41 -1.37 4.42 14.71
N ILE A 42 -0.17 4.31 14.18
CA ILE A 42 0.33 5.24 13.16
C ILE A 42 -0.15 4.79 11.79
N GLU A 43 -0.60 5.74 10.98
CA GLU A 43 -1.06 5.45 9.62
C GLU A 43 0.07 5.63 8.63
N TRP A 44 0.10 4.72 7.65
CA TRP A 44 1.08 4.70 6.58
C TRP A 44 0.37 4.66 5.24
N ASP A 45 0.96 5.35 4.27
CA ASP A 45 0.43 5.43 2.91
C ASP A 45 1.47 4.83 1.97
N LEU A 46 1.08 3.74 1.30
CA LEU A 46 1.94 3.04 0.35
C LEU A 46 1.37 3.19 -1.05
N GLU A 47 2.28 3.37 -2.02
CA GLU A 47 1.93 3.32 -3.44
C GLU A 47 2.75 2.21 -4.08
N ILE A 48 2.06 1.26 -4.71
CA ILE A 48 2.67 0.05 -5.25
C ILE A 48 2.32 -0.04 -6.73
N ASP A 49 3.32 -0.30 -7.57
CA ASP A 49 3.07 -0.60 -8.98
C ASP A 49 2.28 -1.89 -9.08
N ALA A 50 1.07 -1.82 -9.65
CA ALA A 50 0.18 -2.98 -9.70
C ALA A 50 0.70 -4.08 -10.61
N ALA A 51 1.54 -3.74 -11.59
CA ALA A 51 2.07 -4.72 -12.54
C ALA A 51 3.31 -5.42 -11.99
N THR A 52 4.20 -4.71 -11.30
CA THR A 52 5.49 -5.23 -10.88
C THR A 52 5.59 -5.52 -9.39
N GLY A 53 4.73 -4.91 -8.58
CA GLY A 53 4.81 -4.99 -7.13
C GLY A 53 5.84 -4.05 -6.52
N ARG A 54 6.46 -3.18 -7.33
CA ARG A 54 7.44 -2.23 -6.81
C ARG A 54 6.75 -1.20 -5.91
N VAL A 55 7.32 -0.96 -4.73
CA VAL A 55 6.81 0.05 -3.81
C VAL A 55 7.43 1.40 -4.18
N TYR A 56 6.60 2.31 -4.69
CA TYR A 56 7.04 3.66 -5.06
C TYR A 56 7.15 4.57 -3.85
N ARG A 57 6.27 4.39 -2.89
CA ARG A 57 6.16 5.27 -1.74
C ARG A 57 5.72 4.46 -0.53
N ASN A 58 6.32 4.77 0.59
CA ASN A 58 5.98 4.18 1.88
C ASN A 58 6.29 5.24 2.93
N ARG A 59 5.27 6.00 3.31
CA ARG A 59 5.49 7.13 4.22
C ARG A 59 4.37 7.23 5.24
N GLN A 60 4.71 7.87 6.35
CA GLN A 60 3.75 8.15 7.39
C GLN A 60 2.73 9.16 6.89
N ASP A 61 1.46 8.85 7.11
CA ASP A 61 0.33 9.71 6.74
C ASP A 61 -0.18 10.36 8.02
N ASN A 62 0.09 11.63 8.12
CA ASN A 62 -0.36 12.40 9.29
C ASN A 62 -1.57 13.24 8.94
#